data_295dc24d830bea4b886e5aa3f1da28b9
#
_entry.id   295dc24d830bea4b886e5aa3f1da28b9
#
_cell.length_a   1.000
_cell.length_b   1.000
_cell.length_c   1.000
_cell.angle_alpha   90.00
_cell.angle_beta   90.00
_cell.angle_gamma   90.00
#
_symmetry.space_group_name_H-M   'P 1'
#
loop_
_entity.id
_entity.type
_entity.pdbx_description
1 polymer ?
#
loop_
_entity_poly.entity_id
_entity_poly.type
_entity_poly.pdbx_seq_one_letter_code
_entity_poly.pdbx_strand_id
1 'polypeptide(L)'
;MSRSQATILTNMCLIEDGRGNIVMQIRDPKRYYWSGAALPGGHIEAHEGLVESVIREVKEETGLTIKNPKLVGMKHWYTTDNERYLVFLYRTSDFEGDIHSTEEGEVRWVAREDVPNMDLAYDMLNLLRVFEEDQLSELFYRERLENDFIREFW
;
A
#
# COMPACT_ATOMS: atom_id res chain seq x y z
N MET A 1 16.66 18.76 -23.55
CA MET A 1 16.01 17.45 -23.32
C MET A 1 15.11 17.52 -22.10
N SER A 2 13.91 16.97 -22.23
CA SER A 2 13.01 16.83 -21.09
C SER A 2 13.56 15.82 -20.10
N ARG A 3 13.42 16.14 -18.80
CA ARG A 3 13.72 15.21 -17.71
C ARG A 3 12.47 14.52 -17.17
N SER A 4 11.34 14.70 -17.88
CA SER A 4 10.10 14.03 -17.52
C SER A 4 10.25 12.52 -17.70
N GLN A 5 9.58 11.78 -16.85
CA GLN A 5 9.47 10.33 -17.00
C GLN A 5 8.03 9.92 -16.72
N ALA A 6 7.54 8.96 -17.47
CA ALA A 6 6.21 8.40 -17.25
C ALA A 6 6.18 7.75 -15.87
N THR A 7 5.17 8.09 -15.06
CA THR A 7 5.07 7.62 -13.70
C THR A 7 3.60 7.35 -13.34
N ILE A 8 3.36 6.21 -12.70
CA ILE A 8 2.06 5.86 -12.13
C ILE A 8 2.15 6.11 -10.64
N LEU A 9 1.29 6.98 -10.11
CA LEU A 9 1.31 7.37 -8.71
C LEU A 9 0.20 6.69 -7.94
N THR A 10 0.58 5.98 -6.89
CA THR A 10 -0.36 5.24 -6.01
C THR A 10 0.00 5.45 -4.56
N ASN A 11 -0.84 4.93 -3.69
CA ASN A 11 -0.61 4.96 -2.24
C ASN A 11 -1.07 3.68 -1.56
N MET A 12 -0.60 3.49 -0.34
CA MET A 12 -1.07 2.47 0.61
C MET A 12 -1.06 3.08 2.00
N CYS A 13 -1.92 2.59 2.86
CA CYS A 13 -1.97 3.05 4.24
C CYS A 13 -2.00 1.89 5.22
N LEU A 14 -1.08 1.89 6.18
CA LEU A 14 -1.11 1.01 7.34
C LEU A 14 -1.94 1.71 8.42
N ILE A 15 -3.09 1.15 8.74
CA ILE A 15 -4.01 1.69 9.75
C ILE A 15 -3.97 0.77 10.96
N GLU A 16 -3.63 1.30 12.12
CA GLU A 16 -3.47 0.55 13.36
C GLU A 16 -4.50 0.98 14.39
N ASP A 17 -5.00 0.03 15.18
CA ASP A 17 -5.97 0.33 16.23
C ASP A 17 -5.33 0.61 17.61
N GLY A 18 -4.00 0.53 17.69
CA GLY A 18 -3.28 0.69 18.97
C GLY A 18 -3.30 -0.55 19.84
N ARG A 19 -3.88 -1.66 19.38
CA ARG A 19 -3.98 -2.94 20.10
C ARG A 19 -3.28 -4.07 19.37
N GLY A 20 -2.44 -3.74 18.39
CA GLY A 20 -1.73 -4.74 17.61
C GLY A 20 -2.48 -5.24 16.37
N ASN A 21 -3.57 -4.60 16.00
CA ASN A 21 -4.33 -4.97 14.81
C ASN A 21 -4.15 -3.94 13.70
N ILE A 22 -4.21 -4.41 12.47
CA ILE A 22 -4.12 -3.57 11.26
C ILE A 22 -5.30 -3.88 10.34
N VAL A 23 -5.66 -2.92 9.51
CA VAL A 23 -6.71 -3.10 8.50
C VAL A 23 -6.10 -3.75 7.27
N MET A 24 -6.71 -4.84 6.82
CA MET A 24 -6.33 -5.48 5.56
C MET A 24 -7.56 -5.72 4.69
N GLN A 25 -7.33 -5.65 3.39
CA GLN A 25 -8.31 -5.96 2.37
C GLN A 25 -7.94 -7.32 1.75
N ILE A 26 -8.91 -8.24 1.72
CA ILE A 26 -8.73 -9.54 1.11
C ILE A 26 -9.34 -9.46 -0.28
N ARG A 27 -8.52 -9.47 -1.31
CA ARG A 27 -8.98 -9.32 -2.69
C ARG A 27 -9.58 -10.62 -3.21
N ASP A 28 -10.71 -10.50 -3.91
CA ASP A 28 -11.37 -11.61 -4.54
C ASP A 28 -10.56 -12.06 -5.78
N PRO A 29 -10.07 -13.32 -5.81
CA PRO A 29 -9.30 -13.81 -6.95
C PRO A 29 -10.09 -13.90 -8.25
N LYS A 30 -11.41 -13.91 -8.18
CA LYS A 30 -12.27 -13.89 -9.37
C LYS A 30 -12.32 -12.52 -10.04
N ARG A 31 -12.06 -11.45 -9.28
CA ARG A 31 -12.18 -10.08 -9.76
C ARG A 31 -10.84 -9.45 -10.11
N TYR A 32 -9.78 -9.87 -9.43
CA TYR A 32 -8.44 -9.29 -9.60
C TYR A 32 -7.47 -10.31 -10.17
N TYR A 33 -6.55 -9.82 -10.98
CA TYR A 33 -5.48 -10.64 -11.56
C TYR A 33 -4.59 -11.30 -10.50
N TRP A 34 -4.47 -10.66 -9.34
CA TRP A 34 -3.71 -11.17 -8.21
C TRP A 34 -4.56 -11.15 -6.95
N SER A 35 -4.35 -12.14 -6.11
CA SER A 35 -5.12 -12.35 -4.88
C SER A 35 -4.26 -12.12 -3.65
N GLY A 36 -4.88 -12.27 -2.49
CA GLY A 36 -4.23 -12.19 -1.21
C GLY A 36 -4.57 -10.91 -0.46
N ALA A 37 -4.16 -10.89 0.80
CA ALA A 37 -4.42 -9.76 1.68
C ALA A 37 -3.42 -8.64 1.42
N ALA A 38 -3.91 -7.42 1.34
CA ALA A 38 -3.12 -6.22 1.09
C ALA A 38 -3.60 -5.07 1.97
N LEU A 39 -2.77 -4.05 2.11
CA LEU A 39 -3.15 -2.81 2.75
C LEU A 39 -4.04 -2.00 1.80
N PRO A 40 -5.01 -1.23 2.34
CA PRO A 40 -5.85 -0.36 1.51
C PRO A 40 -5.04 0.76 0.87
N GLY A 41 -5.47 1.19 -0.30
CA GLY A 41 -4.85 2.26 -1.07
C GLY A 41 -5.32 2.24 -2.51
N GLY A 42 -4.80 3.13 -3.33
CA GLY A 42 -5.19 3.21 -4.72
C GLY A 42 -4.42 4.26 -5.50
N HIS A 43 -4.98 4.66 -6.64
CA HIS A 43 -4.33 5.61 -7.54
C HIS A 43 -4.57 7.06 -7.10
N ILE A 44 -3.53 7.88 -7.27
CA ILE A 44 -3.62 9.32 -7.05
C ILE A 44 -4.15 9.95 -8.33
N GLU A 45 -5.25 10.69 -8.21
CA GLU A 45 -5.89 11.34 -9.35
C GLU A 45 -5.15 12.62 -9.75
N ALA A 46 -5.31 13.02 -11.00
CA ALA A 46 -4.74 14.28 -11.50
C ALA A 46 -5.24 15.45 -10.64
N HIS A 47 -4.32 16.35 -10.28
CA HIS A 47 -4.59 17.56 -9.48
C HIS A 47 -5.02 17.30 -8.02
N GLU A 48 -4.99 16.05 -7.60
CA GLU A 48 -5.29 15.67 -6.21
C GLU A 48 -4.02 15.76 -5.34
N GLY A 49 -4.15 16.24 -4.10
CA GLY A 49 -3.05 16.23 -3.15
C GLY A 49 -2.74 14.79 -2.70
N LEU A 50 -1.52 14.52 -2.31
CA LEU A 50 -1.09 13.16 -1.93
C LEU A 50 -1.82 12.66 -0.68
N VAL A 51 -1.92 13.50 0.36
CA VAL A 51 -2.62 13.15 1.60
C VAL A 51 -4.13 13.05 1.35
N GLU A 52 -4.69 14.00 0.60
CA GLU A 52 -6.09 13.98 0.18
C GLU A 52 -6.43 12.64 -0.51
N SER A 53 -5.56 12.19 -1.39
CA SER A 53 -5.74 10.94 -2.13
C SER A 53 -5.82 9.71 -1.23
N VAL A 54 -4.91 9.57 -0.28
CA VAL A 54 -4.91 8.41 0.61
C VAL A 54 -6.12 8.42 1.55
N ILE A 55 -6.55 9.60 2.01
CA ILE A 55 -7.76 9.72 2.81
C ILE A 55 -8.98 9.28 2.00
N ARG A 56 -9.08 9.71 0.75
CA ARG A 56 -10.17 9.34 -0.15
C ARG A 56 -10.19 7.83 -0.43
N GLU A 57 -9.05 7.26 -0.83
CA GLU A 57 -8.95 5.84 -1.16
C GLU A 57 -9.30 4.95 0.04
N VAL A 58 -8.78 5.27 1.21
CA VAL A 58 -9.10 4.52 2.43
C VAL A 58 -10.59 4.58 2.74
N LYS A 59 -11.21 5.75 2.59
CA LYS A 59 -12.65 5.91 2.80
C LYS A 59 -13.46 5.06 1.84
N GLU A 60 -13.10 5.09 0.56
CA GLU A 60 -13.79 4.31 -0.47
C GLU A 60 -13.66 2.80 -0.24
N GLU A 61 -12.47 2.33 0.13
CA GLU A 61 -12.20 0.91 0.27
C GLU A 61 -12.59 0.31 1.61
N THR A 62 -12.52 1.08 2.69
CA THR A 62 -12.70 0.54 4.04
C THR A 62 -13.86 1.13 4.83
N GLY A 63 -14.33 2.31 4.48
CA GLY A 63 -15.30 3.07 5.24
C GLY A 63 -14.70 3.95 6.33
N LEU A 64 -13.42 3.81 6.62
CA LEU A 64 -12.76 4.62 7.66
C LEU A 64 -12.37 6.00 7.14
N THR A 65 -12.54 7.01 7.97
CA THR A 65 -12.00 8.35 7.74
C THR A 65 -10.71 8.48 8.54
N ILE A 66 -9.57 8.34 7.87
CA ILE A 66 -8.27 8.46 8.53
C ILE A 66 -7.89 9.91 8.70
N LYS A 67 -7.10 10.19 9.73
CA LYS A 67 -6.60 11.50 10.07
C LYS A 67 -5.09 11.44 10.25
N ASN A 68 -4.43 12.54 9.94
CA ASN A 68 -2.99 12.72 10.14
C ASN A 68 -2.13 11.56 9.60
N PRO A 69 -2.39 11.06 8.38
CA PRO A 69 -1.54 10.02 7.84
C PRO A 69 -0.12 10.56 7.63
N LYS A 70 0.85 9.81 8.14
CA LYS A 70 2.25 10.18 8.03
C LYS A 70 2.90 9.40 6.89
N LEU A 71 3.60 10.10 6.02
CA LEU A 71 4.39 9.46 4.97
C LEU A 71 5.62 8.80 5.62
N VAL A 72 5.71 7.48 5.53
CA VAL A 72 6.81 6.71 6.14
C VAL A 72 7.82 6.20 5.12
N GLY A 73 7.47 6.19 3.85
CA GLY A 73 8.39 5.76 2.81
C GLY A 73 7.72 5.55 1.48
N MET A 74 8.44 4.90 0.58
CA MET A 74 8.01 4.64 -0.79
C MET A 74 8.45 3.26 -1.24
N LYS A 75 7.60 2.65 -2.07
CA LYS A 75 7.92 1.43 -2.79
C LYS A 75 7.84 1.75 -4.27
N HIS A 76 8.81 1.35 -5.05
CA HIS A 76 8.75 1.63 -6.49
C HIS A 76 9.55 0.62 -7.32
N TRP A 77 9.18 0.57 -8.58
CA TRP A 77 9.85 -0.25 -9.60
C TRP A 77 9.53 0.31 -10.98
N TYR A 78 10.16 -0.22 -12.00
CA TYR A 78 9.82 0.08 -13.39
C TYR A 78 8.96 -1.03 -13.97
N THR A 79 7.86 -0.65 -14.62
CA THR A 79 6.99 -1.60 -15.32
C THR A 79 7.63 -2.03 -16.65
N THR A 80 7.05 -3.05 -17.27
CA THR A 80 7.49 -3.49 -18.62
C THR A 80 7.31 -2.42 -19.67
N ASP A 81 6.44 -1.44 -19.46
CA ASP A 81 6.25 -0.28 -20.33
C ASP A 81 7.20 0.87 -20.00
N ASN A 82 8.22 0.62 -19.19
CA ASN A 82 9.22 1.60 -18.79
C ASN A 82 8.63 2.80 -18.03
N GLU A 83 7.58 2.57 -17.28
CA GLU A 83 6.98 3.56 -16.39
C GLU A 83 7.43 3.30 -14.96
N ARG A 84 7.75 4.35 -14.21
CA ARG A 84 8.01 4.20 -12.78
C ARG A 84 6.67 4.03 -12.07
N TYR A 85 6.49 2.91 -11.40
CA TYR A 85 5.31 2.69 -10.55
C TYR A 85 5.71 3.05 -9.12
N LEU A 86 5.11 4.10 -8.58
CA LEU A 86 5.50 4.67 -7.29
C LEU A 86 4.35 4.57 -6.31
N VAL A 87 4.61 3.94 -5.17
CA VAL A 87 3.63 3.76 -4.09
C VAL A 87 4.09 4.58 -2.88
N PHE A 88 3.31 5.61 -2.53
CA PHE A 88 3.53 6.36 -1.29
C PHE A 88 2.96 5.57 -0.12
N LEU A 89 3.77 5.36 0.92
CA LEU A 89 3.40 4.54 2.07
C LEU A 89 3.09 5.44 3.27
N TYR A 90 1.85 5.36 3.72
CA TYR A 90 1.34 6.15 4.84
C TYR A 90 0.99 5.28 6.02
N ARG A 91 1.09 5.84 7.21
CA ARG A 91 0.75 5.15 8.46
C ARG A 91 -0.06 6.08 9.36
N THR A 92 -1.11 5.55 9.98
CA THR A 92 -1.90 6.30 10.97
C THR A 92 -2.56 5.35 11.97
N SER A 93 -2.79 5.84 13.19
CA SER A 93 -3.63 5.22 14.20
C SER A 93 -4.81 6.13 14.57
N ASP A 94 -5.01 7.20 13.83
CA ASP A 94 -6.07 8.18 14.08
C ASP A 94 -7.13 8.06 12.98
N PHE A 95 -8.32 7.62 13.36
CA PHE A 95 -9.41 7.39 12.41
C PHE A 95 -10.77 7.45 13.10
N GLU A 96 -11.80 7.62 12.30
CA GLU A 96 -13.20 7.57 12.71
C GLU A 96 -13.96 6.58 11.83
N GLY A 97 -15.07 6.07 12.38
CA GLY A 97 -15.96 5.16 11.68
C GLY A 97 -15.64 3.70 11.90
N ASP A 98 -16.35 2.85 11.19
CA ASP A 98 -16.20 1.40 11.26
C ASP A 98 -15.85 0.87 9.87
N ILE A 99 -15.11 -0.24 9.84
CA ILE A 99 -14.77 -0.89 8.57
C ILE A 99 -16.00 -1.57 7.98
N HIS A 100 -16.09 -1.54 6.65
CA HIS A 100 -17.03 -2.38 5.90
C HIS A 100 -16.41 -2.89 4.63
N SER A 101 -16.81 -4.11 4.29
CA SER A 101 -16.40 -4.74 3.05
C SER A 101 -17.11 -4.08 1.87
N THR A 102 -16.46 -4.08 0.72
CA THR A 102 -16.99 -3.51 -0.51
C THR A 102 -16.97 -4.58 -1.61
N GLU A 103 -17.41 -4.20 -2.81
CA GLU A 103 -17.31 -5.06 -3.98
C GLU A 103 -15.86 -5.42 -4.33
N GLU A 104 -14.91 -4.61 -3.89
CA GLU A 104 -13.48 -4.82 -4.16
C GLU A 104 -12.88 -5.91 -3.28
N GLY A 105 -13.53 -6.27 -2.18
CA GLY A 105 -13.06 -7.32 -1.32
C GLY A 105 -13.54 -7.17 0.12
N GLU A 106 -13.25 -8.19 0.91
CA GLU A 106 -13.51 -8.19 2.34
C GLU A 106 -12.48 -7.32 3.05
N VAL A 107 -12.94 -6.48 3.97
CA VAL A 107 -12.08 -5.63 4.80
C VAL A 107 -12.23 -6.07 6.24
N ARG A 108 -11.12 -6.28 6.95
CA ARG A 108 -11.16 -6.67 8.35
C ARG A 108 -9.92 -6.23 9.11
N TRP A 109 -10.09 -6.16 10.43
CA TRP A 109 -8.97 -6.02 11.35
C TRP A 109 -8.27 -7.36 11.50
N VAL A 110 -6.95 -7.36 11.38
CA VAL A 110 -6.12 -8.57 11.48
C VAL A 110 -5.03 -8.30 12.50
N ALA A 111 -4.82 -9.24 13.42
CA ALA A 111 -3.69 -9.15 14.33
C ALA A 111 -2.39 -9.14 13.53
N ARG A 112 -1.51 -8.16 13.79
CA ARG A 112 -0.24 -8.05 13.06
C ARG A 112 0.58 -9.35 13.16
N GLU A 113 0.53 -10.01 14.31
CA GLU A 113 1.25 -11.27 14.52
C GLU A 113 0.75 -12.43 13.65
N ASP A 114 -0.51 -12.37 13.20
CA ASP A 114 -1.10 -13.40 12.35
C ASP A 114 -0.83 -13.19 10.85
N VAL A 115 -0.37 -12.00 10.47
CA VAL A 115 -0.14 -11.66 9.06
C VAL A 115 0.78 -12.64 8.34
N PRO A 116 1.90 -13.11 8.93
CA PRO A 116 2.77 -14.08 8.24
C PRO A 116 2.10 -15.41 7.91
N ASN A 117 0.98 -15.74 8.55
CA ASN A 117 0.25 -17.00 8.32
C ASN A 117 -0.89 -16.85 7.30
N MET A 118 -1.09 -15.66 6.75
CA MET A 118 -2.14 -15.38 5.79
C MET A 118 -1.67 -15.58 4.36
N ASP A 119 -2.63 -15.78 3.45
CA ASP A 119 -2.36 -15.64 2.03
C ASP A 119 -2.21 -14.13 1.73
N LEU A 120 -1.01 -13.72 1.41
CA LEU A 120 -0.65 -12.30 1.26
C LEU A 120 -0.44 -11.94 -0.21
N ALA A 121 -0.76 -10.70 -0.54
CA ALA A 121 -0.35 -10.09 -1.79
C ALA A 121 1.18 -10.13 -1.90
N TYR A 122 1.68 -10.07 -3.14
CA TYR A 122 3.11 -10.21 -3.43
C TYR A 122 3.98 -9.34 -2.52
N ASP A 123 4.94 -9.98 -1.89
CA ASP A 123 6.02 -9.34 -1.11
C ASP A 123 5.56 -8.48 0.07
N MET A 124 4.37 -8.74 0.60
CA MET A 124 3.78 -7.93 1.67
C MET A 124 4.67 -7.85 2.92
N LEU A 125 5.31 -8.96 3.32
CA LEU A 125 6.13 -8.95 4.54
C LEU A 125 7.37 -8.05 4.39
N ASN A 126 7.98 -8.00 3.22
CA ASN A 126 9.08 -7.08 2.96
C ASN A 126 8.59 -5.63 2.92
N LEU A 127 7.42 -5.40 2.34
CA LEU A 127 6.82 -4.07 2.30
C LEU A 127 6.55 -3.54 3.72
N LEU A 128 6.03 -4.38 4.61
CA LEU A 128 5.75 -4.01 5.99
C LEU A 128 6.99 -3.52 6.74
N ARG A 129 8.18 -3.97 6.36
CA ARG A 129 9.42 -3.50 6.97
C ARG A 129 9.59 -1.99 6.83
N VAL A 130 9.21 -1.41 5.70
CA VAL A 130 9.33 0.05 5.50
C VAL A 130 8.39 0.80 6.44
N PHE A 131 7.21 0.26 6.73
CA PHE A 131 6.29 0.86 7.70
C PHE A 131 6.77 0.75 9.14
N GLU A 132 7.49 -0.32 9.48
CA GLU A 132 7.77 -0.70 10.86
C GLU A 132 9.20 -0.42 11.32
N GLU A 133 10.16 -0.35 10.41
CA GLU A 133 11.57 -0.08 10.73
C GLU A 133 11.89 1.38 10.48
N ASP A 134 12.14 2.13 11.53
CA ASP A 134 12.31 3.59 11.48
C ASP A 134 13.49 4.05 10.59
N GLN A 135 14.50 3.19 10.43
CA GLN A 135 15.65 3.51 9.59
C GLN A 135 15.39 3.33 8.10
N LEU A 136 14.27 2.71 7.73
CA LEU A 136 13.91 2.48 6.33
C LEU A 136 12.92 3.53 5.85
N SER A 137 13.08 3.96 4.61
CA SER A 137 12.16 4.87 3.93
C SER A 137 11.88 4.45 2.49
N GLU A 138 12.55 3.42 2.00
CA GLU A 138 12.43 3.04 0.60
C GLU A 138 12.59 1.54 0.41
N LEU A 139 11.72 0.98 -0.45
CA LEU A 139 11.88 -0.35 -1.03
C LEU A 139 11.85 -0.19 -2.54
N PHE A 140 13.01 -0.43 -3.17
CA PHE A 140 13.13 -0.38 -4.62
C PHE A 140 13.40 -1.79 -5.16
N TYR A 141 12.65 -2.15 -6.20
CA TYR A 141 12.90 -3.39 -6.94
C TYR A 141 13.72 -3.06 -8.17
N ARG A 142 15.01 -3.32 -8.09
CA ARG A 142 15.91 -3.08 -9.21
C ARG A 142 15.90 -4.29 -10.14
N GLU A 143 15.55 -4.04 -11.38
CA GLU A 143 15.62 -5.08 -12.40
C GLU A 143 17.09 -5.43 -12.66
N ARG A 144 17.41 -6.70 -12.60
CA ARG A 144 18.77 -7.21 -12.85
C ARG A 144 18.83 -7.90 -14.20
N LEU A 145 17.85 -8.76 -14.47
CA LEU A 145 17.63 -9.44 -15.74
C LEU A 145 16.14 -9.41 -16.01
N GLU A 146 15.72 -9.72 -17.22
CA GLU A 146 14.31 -9.78 -17.55
C GLU A 146 13.54 -10.65 -16.53
N ASN A 147 12.55 -10.06 -15.85
CA ASN A 147 11.72 -10.68 -14.82
C ASN A 147 12.48 -11.13 -13.56
N ASP A 148 13.66 -10.59 -13.32
CA ASP A 148 14.45 -10.86 -12.10
C ASP A 148 14.76 -9.54 -11.39
N PHE A 149 14.48 -9.48 -10.09
CA PHE A 149 14.61 -8.25 -9.30
C PHE A 149 15.47 -8.46 -8.07
N ILE A 150 16.22 -7.42 -7.72
CA ILE A 150 16.90 -7.33 -6.43
C ILE A 150 16.12 -6.32 -5.59
N ARG A 151 15.78 -6.70 -4.36
CA ARG A 151 15.18 -5.77 -3.39
C ARG A 151 16.27 -4.91 -2.78
N GLU A 152 16.08 -3.60 -2.84
CA GLU A 152 16.96 -2.64 -2.18
C GLU A 152 16.15 -1.87 -1.15
N PHE A 153 16.61 -1.93 0.09
CA PHE A 153 16.00 -1.18 1.21
C PHE A 153 16.94 -0.03 1.60
N TRP A 154 16.37 1.13 1.74
CA TRP A 154 17.12 2.33 2.16
C TRP A 154 16.40 3.07 3.28
#